data_a57e6c4ca55e1e6de8fc17e8854be2aa
#
_entry.id   a57e6c4ca55e1e6de8fc17e8854be2aa
#
_cell.length_a   1.000
_cell.length_b   1.000
_cell.length_c   1.000
_cell.angle_alpha   90.00
_cell.angle_beta   90.00
_cell.angle_gamma   90.00
#
_symmetry.space_group_name_H-M   'P 1'
#
loop_
_entity.id
_entity.type
_entity.pdbx_description
1 polymer ?
#
loop_
_entity_poly.entity_id
_entity_poly.type
_entity_poly.pdbx_seq_one_letter_code
_entity_poly.pdbx_strand_id
1 'polypeptide(L)'
;MTEQPKAQIVETSREAFCRLVNQRIEKVTKSLENLSRLSSRKSDYSEKDIVEIKRFLTKELDKTLSEFRPKTNTDSKNFILKA
;
A
#
# COMPACT_ATOMS: atom_id res chain seq x y z
N MET A 1 25.02 -0.64 -18.75
CA MET A 1 24.56 -0.51 -18.89
C MET A 1 24.12 0.01 -19.08
N THR A 2 24.13 0.02 -19.01
CA THR A 2 23.59 0.36 -19.03
C THR A 2 23.05 1.01 -19.20
N GLU A 3 23.00 1.12 -19.22
CA GLU A 3 22.35 1.59 -19.24
C GLU A 3 21.87 2.33 -19.64
N GLN A 4 21.89 2.48 -19.86
CA GLN A 4 21.35 2.94 -20.14
C GLN A 4 20.98 3.74 -20.48
N PRO A 5 20.97 3.85 -20.69
CA PRO A 5 20.67 4.60 -21.02
C PRO A 5 19.99 5.13 -21.12
N LYS A 6 19.70 5.14 -20.72
CA LYS A 6 19.08 5.51 -20.49
C LYS A 6 18.43 6.41 -20.87
N ALA A 7 18.65 6.66 -20.85
CA ALA A 7 18.21 7.87 -21.07
C ALA A 7 17.05 7.91 -21.95
N GLN A 8 17.12 7.38 -22.98
CA GLN A 8 16.09 7.44 -23.82
C GLN A 8 15.03 6.64 -23.27
N ILE A 9 15.23 6.05 -22.16
CA ILE A 9 14.26 5.28 -21.63
C ILE A 9 13.37 6.13 -20.90
N VAL A 10 12.21 6.36 -21.35
CA VAL A 10 11.31 7.20 -20.69
C VAL A 10 10.30 6.33 -20.04
N GLU A 11 10.26 6.38 -18.77
CA GLU A 11 9.32 5.60 -18.01
C GLU A 11 7.92 6.07 -18.31
N THR A 12 6.99 5.20 -18.57
CA THR A 12 5.63 5.63 -18.82
C THR A 12 5.01 5.97 -17.48
N SER A 13 3.90 6.64 -17.51
CA SER A 13 3.20 6.99 -16.28
C SER A 13 2.83 5.75 -15.51
N ARG A 14 2.42 4.71 -16.21
CA ARG A 14 2.05 3.47 -15.54
C ARG A 14 3.26 2.85 -14.85
N GLU A 15 4.39 2.86 -15.52
CA GLU A 15 5.59 2.29 -14.94
C GLU A 15 6.04 3.08 -13.72
N ALA A 16 5.93 4.40 -13.80
CA ALA A 16 6.30 5.22 -12.68
C ALA A 16 5.38 4.95 -11.50
N PHE A 17 4.10 4.79 -11.76
CA PHE A 17 3.14 4.52 -10.72
C PHE A 17 3.48 3.19 -10.04
N CYS A 18 3.75 2.17 -10.83
CA CYS A 18 4.07 0.86 -10.27
C CYS A 18 5.35 0.91 -9.44
N ARG A 19 6.34 1.62 -9.90
CA ARG A 19 7.58 1.73 -9.17
C ARG A 19 7.37 2.42 -7.82
N LEU A 20 6.61 3.51 -7.85
CA LEU A 20 6.37 4.24 -6.62
C LEU A 20 5.52 3.45 -5.64
N VAL A 21 4.52 2.76 -6.15
CA VAL A 21 3.69 1.95 -5.28
C VAL A 21 4.51 0.86 -4.63
N ASN A 22 5.35 0.19 -5.43
CA ASN A 22 6.16 -0.89 -4.87
C ASN A 22 7.10 -0.38 -3.80
N GLN A 23 7.69 0.79 -3.99
CA GLN A 23 8.57 1.33 -2.99
C GLN A 23 7.82 1.68 -1.72
N ARG A 24 6.64 2.22 -1.85
CA ARG A 24 5.88 2.62 -0.67
C ARG A 24 5.28 1.44 0.05
N ILE A 25 4.87 0.42 -0.70
CA ILE A 25 4.37 -0.78 -0.08
C ILE A 25 5.48 -1.46 0.71
N GLU A 26 6.69 -1.42 0.19
CA GLU A 26 7.80 -1.99 0.91
C GLU A 26 8.00 -1.29 2.26
N LYS A 27 7.86 0.03 2.27
CA LYS A 27 8.01 0.75 3.51
C LYS A 27 6.88 0.45 4.49
N VAL A 28 5.68 0.31 3.97
CA VAL A 28 4.55 -0.03 4.80
C VAL A 28 4.76 -1.40 5.41
N THR A 29 5.24 -2.35 4.60
CA THR A 29 5.47 -3.68 5.08
C THR A 29 6.50 -3.69 6.21
N LYS A 30 7.54 -2.91 6.06
CA LYS A 30 8.55 -2.85 7.11
C LYS A 30 8.00 -2.22 8.37
N SER A 31 7.14 -1.24 8.23
CA SER A 31 6.53 -0.62 9.38
C SER A 31 5.63 -1.61 10.10
N LEU A 32 4.91 -2.42 9.34
CA LEU A 32 4.06 -3.43 9.95
C LEU A 32 4.88 -4.50 10.65
N GLU A 33 6.03 -4.84 10.08
CA GLU A 33 6.91 -5.79 10.73
C GLU A 33 7.43 -5.24 12.04
N ASN A 34 7.74 -3.95 12.07
CA ASN A 34 8.20 -3.34 13.30
C ASN A 34 7.10 -3.39 14.34
N LEU A 35 5.88 -3.14 13.92
CA LEU A 35 4.76 -3.19 14.83
C LEU A 35 4.59 -4.63 15.36
N SER A 36 4.75 -5.62 14.49
CA SER A 36 4.54 -6.98 14.88
C SER A 36 5.56 -7.46 15.92
N ARG A 37 6.70 -6.79 15.98
CA ARG A 37 7.70 -7.21 16.97
C ARG A 37 7.24 -6.96 18.38
N LEU A 38 6.27 -6.09 18.55
CA LEU A 38 5.77 -5.84 19.88
C LEU A 38 4.91 -7.00 20.36
N SER A 39 4.60 -7.94 19.47
CA SER A 39 3.78 -9.08 19.86
C SER A 39 4.43 -9.93 20.93
N SER A 40 5.73 -9.79 21.11
CA SER A 40 6.40 -10.59 22.12
C SER A 40 6.13 -10.07 23.53
N ARG A 41 5.57 -8.87 23.64
CA ARG A 41 5.30 -8.30 24.96
C ARG A 41 3.91 -8.72 25.41
N LYS A 42 3.67 -9.99 25.46
CA LYS A 42 2.35 -10.54 25.70
C LYS A 42 1.63 -10.10 26.95
N SER A 43 2.34 -9.75 27.95
CA SER A 43 1.68 -9.33 29.16
C SER A 43 1.29 -7.86 29.12
N ASP A 44 1.70 -7.16 28.09
CA ASP A 44 1.44 -5.73 28.01
C ASP A 44 0.25 -5.38 27.15
N TYR A 45 -0.38 -6.31 26.53
CA TYR A 45 -1.54 -5.99 25.71
C TYR A 45 -2.61 -7.08 25.84
N SER A 46 -3.81 -6.76 25.46
CA SER A 46 -4.91 -7.71 25.53
C SER A 46 -5.52 -7.86 24.15
N GLU A 47 -6.45 -8.77 24.02
CA GLU A 47 -7.11 -8.96 22.76
C GLU A 47 -7.87 -7.71 22.37
N LYS A 48 -8.36 -7.00 23.36
CA LYS A 48 -9.11 -5.80 23.08
C LYS A 48 -8.21 -4.78 22.40
N ASP A 49 -6.97 -4.70 22.83
CA ASP A 49 -6.03 -3.78 22.23
C ASP A 49 -5.80 -4.15 20.77
N ILE A 50 -5.72 -5.44 20.48
CA ILE A 50 -5.49 -5.87 19.12
C ILE A 50 -6.68 -5.53 18.23
N VAL A 51 -7.87 -5.67 18.75
CA VAL A 51 -9.06 -5.31 18.00
C VAL A 51 -9.05 -3.83 17.68
N GLU A 52 -8.62 -3.02 18.63
CA GLU A 52 -8.58 -1.58 18.40
C GLU A 52 -7.54 -1.22 17.35
N ILE A 53 -6.38 -1.86 17.41
CA ILE A 53 -5.33 -1.62 16.43
C ILE A 53 -5.83 -2.01 15.04
N LYS A 54 -6.46 -3.18 14.96
CA LYS A 54 -6.95 -3.64 13.69
C LYS A 54 -7.99 -2.70 13.12
N ARG A 55 -8.88 -2.24 13.97
CA ARG A 55 -9.93 -1.34 13.53
C ARG A 55 -9.34 -0.05 12.98
N PHE A 56 -8.38 0.49 13.69
CA PHE A 56 -7.76 1.73 13.26
C PHE A 56 -7.02 1.56 11.95
N LEU A 57 -6.22 0.51 11.86
CA LEU A 57 -5.43 0.30 10.65
C LEU A 57 -6.31 0.00 9.45
N THR A 58 -7.38 -0.76 9.66
CA THR A 58 -8.30 -1.07 8.58
C THR A 58 -8.94 0.20 8.05
N LYS A 59 -9.32 1.07 8.98
CA LYS A 59 -9.95 2.31 8.60
C LYS A 59 -8.99 3.20 7.83
N GLU A 60 -7.74 3.27 8.28
CA GLU A 60 -6.77 4.09 7.59
C GLU A 60 -6.46 3.51 6.20
N LEU A 61 -6.44 2.20 6.10
CA LEU A 61 -6.19 1.56 4.84
C LEU A 61 -7.32 1.87 3.87
N ASP A 62 -8.56 1.73 4.32
CA ASP A 62 -9.71 2.02 3.47
C ASP A 62 -9.70 3.47 3.02
N LYS A 63 -9.34 4.36 3.93
CA LYS A 63 -9.30 5.76 3.61
C LYS A 63 -8.24 6.01 2.54
N THR A 64 -7.09 5.42 2.71
CA THR A 64 -6.00 5.59 1.76
C THR A 64 -6.40 5.07 0.39
N LEU A 65 -6.98 3.90 0.36
CA LEU A 65 -7.33 3.31 -0.92
C LEU A 65 -8.46 4.06 -1.62
N SER A 66 -9.28 4.73 -0.86
CA SER A 66 -10.35 5.48 -1.47
C SER A 66 -9.81 6.68 -2.27
N GLU A 67 -8.57 7.09 -1.98
CA GLU A 67 -8.01 8.18 -2.71
C GLU A 67 -7.64 7.75 -4.13
N PHE A 68 -7.56 6.44 -4.36
CA PHE A 68 -7.18 5.96 -5.66
C PHE A 68 -8.39 5.73 -6.56
N ARG A 69 -9.55 6.22 -6.16
CA ARG A 69 -10.72 5.97 -6.92
C ARG A 69 -10.60 6.55 -8.30
N PRO A 70 -10.79 5.79 -9.32
CA PRO A 70 -10.67 6.27 -10.66
C PRO A 70 -11.80 7.20 -10.95
N LYS A 71 -11.56 8.18 -11.76
CA LYS A 71 -12.55 9.05 -12.06
C LYS A 71 -13.72 8.49 -12.66
N THR A 72 -13.60 7.48 -13.42
CA THR A 72 -14.71 6.98 -14.11
C THR A 72 -15.34 5.94 -13.47
N ASN A 73 -15.01 5.67 -12.34
CA ASN A 73 -15.43 4.51 -11.72
C ASN A 73 -16.81 4.34 -11.58
N THR A 74 -17.55 5.13 -12.04
CA THR A 74 -18.86 4.99 -11.80
C THR A 74 -19.42 3.69 -11.98
N ASP A 75 -19.06 2.89 -12.85
CA ASP A 75 -19.64 1.66 -12.97
C ASP A 75 -18.83 0.70 -12.53
N SER A 76 -18.54 0.73 -11.35
CA SER A 76 -17.63 -0.19 -10.84
C SER A 76 -17.99 -1.58 -11.10
N LYS A 77 -19.21 -1.88 -11.28
CA LYS A 77 -19.51 -3.24 -11.51
C LYS A 77 -18.90 -3.72 -12.78
N ASN A 78 -18.50 -2.84 -13.62
CA ASN A 78 -17.90 -3.29 -14.83
C ASN A 78 -16.45 -2.97 -14.84
N PHE A 79 -15.86 -2.81 -13.72
CA PHE A 79 -14.48 -2.43 -13.66
C PHE A 79 -13.58 -3.49 -14.22
N ILE A 80 -12.74 -3.14 -15.13
CA ILE A 80 -11.78 -4.04 -15.68
C ILE A 80 -10.47 -3.32 -15.71
N LEU A 81 -9.49 -3.85 -15.02
CA LEU A 81 -8.22 -3.22 -14.97
C LEU A 81 -7.38 -3.74 -16.09
N LYS A 82 -6.98 -2.90 -17.00
CA LYS A 82 -6.17 -3.33 -18.09
C LYS A 82 -4.89 -2.61 -18.07
N ALA A 83 -3.89 -3.24 -18.47
CA ALA A 83 -2.59 -2.64 -18.43
C ALA A 83 -2.35 -1.78 -19.65
#